data_0f0d4c51ae1dc769c47205f19b386a71
#
_entry.id   0f0d4c51ae1dc769c47205f19b386a71
#
_cell.length_a   1.000
_cell.length_b   1.000
_cell.length_c   1.000
_cell.angle_alpha   90.00
_cell.angle_beta   90.00
_cell.angle_gamma   90.00
#
_symmetry.space_group_name_H-M   'P 1'
#
loop_
_entity.id
_entity.type
_entity.pdbx_description
1 polymer ?
#
loop_
_entity_poly.entity_id
_entity_poly.type
_entity_poly.pdbx_seq_one_letter_code
_entity_poly.pdbx_strand_id
1 'polypeptide(L)'
;MKTETASVAVRTPAPKSGTAWKVTLLLIPLVTAGVLFWLRQVQVNVLSNRPLPSYGTVPSFELVNQDAQPFGSRQLSGKIWIADFIFTSCPGPCPIISTRMSELQKPLSKSGVHLVSFSVDPEKDTPEVLRVYADKLRKEPLRWDFLTGPTAIITSLSRDGFKLALSEGEQPESGPIHSTRFVLVDRRGTIRGYYDALAPDGVTKLLADANHLLREQPK
;
A
#
# COMPACT_ATOMS: atom_id res chain seq x y z
N MET A 1 21.52 -82.57 57.12
CA MET A 1 22.19 -81.32 56.70
C MET A 1 21.33 -80.60 55.64
N LYS A 2 20.59 -79.59 56.05
CA LYS A 2 19.79 -78.77 55.15
C LYS A 2 20.56 -77.48 54.85
N THR A 3 20.93 -77.30 53.62
CA THR A 3 21.54 -76.07 53.13
C THR A 3 20.47 -75.07 52.73
N GLU A 4 20.37 -73.99 53.46
CA GLU A 4 19.45 -72.89 53.27
C GLU A 4 20.13 -71.88 52.33
N THR A 5 19.59 -71.75 51.08
CA THR A 5 20.05 -70.76 50.12
C THR A 5 19.32 -69.44 50.38
N ALA A 6 20.02 -68.48 50.88
CA ALA A 6 19.52 -67.09 51.01
C ALA A 6 19.40 -66.40 49.64
N SER A 7 18.17 -66.11 49.23
CA SER A 7 17.86 -65.33 48.02
C SER A 7 18.05 -63.82 48.33
N VAL A 8 19.06 -63.19 47.70
CA VAL A 8 19.28 -61.77 47.77
C VAL A 8 18.32 -61.06 46.73
N ALA A 9 17.28 -60.45 47.22
CA ALA A 9 16.38 -59.65 46.41
C ALA A 9 17.03 -58.30 46.03
N VAL A 10 17.42 -58.17 44.77
CA VAL A 10 17.86 -56.89 44.18
C VAL A 10 16.66 -55.98 44.04
N ARG A 11 16.53 -54.98 44.88
CA ARG A 11 15.52 -53.90 44.75
C ARG A 11 15.95 -52.96 43.61
N THR A 12 15.32 -53.03 42.45
CA THR A 12 15.40 -52.01 41.42
C THR A 12 14.67 -50.75 41.89
N PRO A 13 15.30 -49.56 41.87
CA PRO A 13 14.62 -48.34 42.24
C PRO A 13 13.51 -48.03 41.22
N ALA A 14 12.30 -47.78 41.69
CA ALA A 14 11.16 -47.36 40.88
C ALA A 14 11.47 -46.03 40.18
N PRO A 15 11.09 -45.85 38.91
CA PRO A 15 11.33 -44.59 38.20
C PRO A 15 10.46 -43.50 38.81
N LYS A 16 11.09 -42.55 39.50
CA LYS A 16 10.45 -41.29 39.91
C LYS A 16 10.25 -40.47 38.65
N SER A 17 9.04 -40.37 38.13
CA SER A 17 8.64 -39.15 37.47
C SER A 17 7.42 -39.29 36.54
N GLY A 18 6.23 -39.24 37.08
CA GLY A 18 5.05 -38.99 36.28
C GLY A 18 4.77 -37.49 36.01
N THR A 19 5.44 -36.57 36.74
CA THR A 19 5.07 -35.16 36.73
C THR A 19 6.01 -34.30 35.86
N ALA A 20 7.32 -34.55 35.92
CA ALA A 20 8.30 -33.75 35.19
C ALA A 20 8.11 -33.83 33.65
N TRP A 21 7.87 -34.99 33.10
CA TRP A 21 7.69 -35.18 31.68
C TRP A 21 6.38 -34.55 31.16
N LYS A 22 5.30 -34.54 31.99
CA LYS A 22 4.02 -33.87 31.66
C LYS A 22 4.20 -32.35 31.57
N VAL A 23 4.99 -31.76 32.45
CA VAL A 23 5.35 -30.34 32.44
C VAL A 23 6.17 -30.01 31.19
N THR A 24 7.14 -30.88 30.83
CA THR A 24 7.95 -30.67 29.61
C THR A 24 7.11 -30.75 28.34
N LEU A 25 6.16 -31.68 28.24
CA LEU A 25 5.25 -31.80 27.08
C LEU A 25 4.31 -30.59 26.94
N LEU A 26 3.97 -29.91 28.05
CA LEU A 26 3.16 -28.68 28.00
C LEU A 26 4.00 -27.43 27.69
N LEU A 27 5.24 -27.37 28.16
CA LEU A 27 6.12 -26.22 27.99
C LEU A 27 6.69 -26.15 26.54
N ILE A 28 7.02 -27.29 25.93
CA ILE A 28 7.58 -27.30 24.57
C ILE A 28 6.67 -26.58 23.56
N PRO A 29 5.36 -26.89 23.43
CA PRO A 29 4.50 -26.21 22.48
C PRO A 29 4.29 -24.73 22.81
N LEU A 30 4.29 -24.35 24.10
CA LEU A 30 4.21 -22.94 24.51
C LEU A 30 5.48 -22.17 24.13
N VAL A 31 6.65 -22.72 24.37
CA VAL A 31 7.93 -22.11 23.99
C VAL A 31 8.08 -22.04 22.47
N THR A 32 7.74 -23.11 21.75
CA THR A 32 7.77 -23.09 20.28
C THR A 32 6.79 -22.08 19.69
N ALA A 33 5.56 -21.99 20.21
CA ALA A 33 4.59 -20.97 19.79
C ALA A 33 5.10 -19.55 20.08
N GLY A 34 5.69 -19.33 21.25
CA GLY A 34 6.31 -18.04 21.62
C GLY A 34 7.48 -17.65 20.70
N VAL A 35 8.37 -18.61 20.41
CA VAL A 35 9.49 -18.40 19.49
C VAL A 35 9.00 -18.12 18.05
N LEU A 36 8.03 -18.89 17.56
CA LEU A 36 7.45 -18.66 16.24
C LEU A 36 6.74 -17.30 16.15
N PHE A 37 6.00 -16.93 17.19
CA PHE A 37 5.39 -15.61 17.28
C PHE A 37 6.43 -14.49 17.30
N TRP A 38 7.49 -14.64 18.09
CA TRP A 38 8.59 -13.68 18.15
C TRP A 38 9.34 -13.57 16.81
N LEU A 39 9.68 -14.70 16.18
CA LEU A 39 10.30 -14.71 14.85
C LEU A 39 9.42 -14.02 13.79
N ARG A 40 8.11 -14.29 13.82
CA ARG A 40 7.14 -13.61 12.95
C ARG A 40 7.14 -12.09 13.20
N GLN A 41 7.16 -11.66 14.47
CA GLN A 41 7.22 -10.24 14.82
C GLN A 41 8.52 -9.58 14.35
N VAL A 42 9.66 -10.25 14.55
CA VAL A 42 10.96 -9.77 14.05
C VAL A 42 10.94 -9.66 12.53
N GLN A 43 10.43 -10.67 11.82
CA GLN A 43 10.34 -10.67 10.36
C GLN A 43 9.42 -9.55 9.85
N VAL A 44 8.27 -9.34 10.49
CA VAL A 44 7.36 -8.24 10.16
C VAL A 44 8.04 -6.89 10.40
N ASN A 45 8.74 -6.70 11.52
CA ASN A 45 9.41 -5.45 11.85
C ASN A 45 10.59 -5.15 10.90
N VAL A 46 11.37 -6.17 10.52
CA VAL A 46 12.49 -6.00 9.58
C VAL A 46 11.97 -5.62 8.18
N LEU A 47 10.90 -6.26 7.72
CA LEU A 47 10.26 -5.95 6.43
C LEU A 47 9.60 -4.56 6.46
N SER A 48 9.00 -4.17 7.60
CA SER A 48 8.34 -2.87 7.78
C SER A 48 9.31 -1.69 7.91
N ASN A 49 10.56 -1.92 8.29
CA ASN A 49 11.60 -0.88 8.44
C ASN A 49 12.51 -0.76 7.21
N ARG A 50 12.23 -1.49 6.16
CA ARG A 50 13.02 -1.39 4.93
C ARG A 50 12.74 -0.04 4.27
N PRO A 51 13.77 0.80 4.00
CA PRO A 51 13.55 2.07 3.33
C PRO A 51 12.90 1.82 1.96
N LEU A 52 11.83 2.54 1.67
CA LEU A 52 11.17 2.43 0.37
C LEU A 52 12.09 2.92 -0.74
N PRO A 53 12.05 2.32 -1.92
CA PRO A 53 12.84 2.75 -3.07
C PRO A 53 12.50 4.20 -3.46
N SER A 54 13.39 4.82 -4.24
CA SER A 54 13.18 6.14 -4.84
C SER A 54 13.24 5.98 -6.36
N TYR A 55 12.17 6.40 -7.03
CA TYR A 55 12.05 6.30 -8.50
C TYR A 55 12.20 7.63 -9.20
N GLY A 56 12.49 8.70 -8.45
CA GLY A 56 12.62 10.07 -8.94
C GLY A 56 11.60 11.00 -8.30
N THR A 57 11.68 12.29 -8.64
CA THR A 57 10.82 13.32 -8.09
C THR A 57 9.81 13.76 -9.14
N VAL A 58 8.55 13.93 -8.75
CA VAL A 58 7.51 14.48 -9.61
C VAL A 58 7.86 15.95 -9.90
N PRO A 59 7.91 16.37 -11.17
CA PRO A 59 8.15 17.75 -11.51
C PRO A 59 7.03 18.66 -10.99
N SER A 60 7.33 19.93 -10.80
CA SER A 60 6.32 20.91 -10.42
C SER A 60 5.26 21.04 -11.51
N PHE A 61 4.01 21.12 -11.09
CA PHE A 61 2.87 21.32 -11.98
C PHE A 61 1.85 22.26 -11.34
N GLU A 62 1.04 22.87 -12.20
CA GLU A 62 -0.14 23.65 -11.83
C GLU A 62 -1.27 23.32 -12.81
N LEU A 63 -2.38 22.86 -12.27
CA LEU A 63 -3.57 22.41 -12.97
C LEU A 63 -4.81 23.02 -12.32
N VAL A 64 -5.99 22.57 -12.70
CA VAL A 64 -7.26 22.99 -12.11
C VAL A 64 -7.96 21.78 -11.52
N ASN A 65 -8.52 21.91 -10.33
CA ASN A 65 -9.28 20.82 -9.71
C ASN A 65 -10.77 20.84 -10.13
N GLN A 66 -11.53 19.87 -9.66
CA GLN A 66 -12.96 19.72 -9.94
C GLN A 66 -13.83 20.92 -9.45
N ASP A 67 -13.30 21.78 -8.60
CA ASP A 67 -13.96 22.98 -8.10
C ASP A 67 -13.51 24.24 -8.86
N ALA A 68 -12.86 24.06 -10.02
CA ALA A 68 -12.29 25.12 -10.86
C ALA A 68 -11.24 25.99 -10.12
N GLN A 69 -10.59 25.43 -9.08
CA GLN A 69 -9.55 26.13 -8.33
C GLN A 69 -8.15 25.69 -8.78
N PRO A 70 -7.16 26.61 -8.84
CA PRO A 70 -5.79 26.25 -9.09
C PRO A 70 -5.28 25.24 -8.08
N PHE A 71 -4.71 24.14 -8.56
CA PHE A 71 -4.19 23.07 -7.74
C PHE A 71 -2.91 22.49 -8.36
N GLY A 72 -1.88 22.30 -7.54
CA GLY A 72 -0.62 21.77 -8.04
C GLY A 72 0.34 21.35 -6.95
N SER A 73 1.62 21.30 -7.29
CA SER A 73 2.67 20.82 -6.40
C SER A 73 2.74 21.57 -5.06
N ARG A 74 2.34 22.85 -5.02
CA ARG A 74 2.34 23.64 -3.78
C ARG A 74 1.36 23.10 -2.76
N GLN A 75 0.16 22.69 -3.18
CA GLN A 75 -0.87 22.14 -2.31
C GLN A 75 -0.51 20.77 -1.76
N LEU A 76 0.40 20.05 -2.44
CA LEU A 76 0.89 18.72 -2.07
C LEU A 76 2.22 18.75 -1.31
N SER A 77 2.87 19.91 -1.24
CA SER A 77 4.15 20.06 -0.53
C SER A 77 4.04 19.64 0.94
N GLY A 78 4.98 18.84 1.41
CA GLY A 78 4.98 18.31 2.77
C GLY A 78 3.96 17.21 3.06
N LYS A 79 3.19 16.78 2.07
CA LYS A 79 2.16 15.74 2.21
C LYS A 79 2.61 14.44 1.53
N ILE A 80 2.16 13.32 2.08
CA ILE A 80 2.17 12.04 1.39
C ILE A 80 0.91 12.01 0.54
N TRP A 81 1.03 11.57 -0.70
CA TRP A 81 -0.12 11.51 -1.59
C TRP A 81 -0.04 10.32 -2.54
N ILE A 82 -1.20 9.94 -3.04
CA ILE A 82 -1.38 8.82 -3.95
C ILE A 82 -2.01 9.36 -5.22
N ALA A 83 -1.39 9.06 -6.37
CA ALA A 83 -1.84 9.49 -7.68
C ALA A 83 -2.36 8.34 -8.52
N ASP A 84 -3.33 8.63 -9.38
CA ASP A 84 -3.71 7.81 -10.53
C ASP A 84 -4.04 8.68 -11.75
N PHE A 85 -4.16 8.02 -12.90
CA PHE A 85 -4.50 8.64 -14.18
C PHE A 85 -5.75 7.98 -14.74
N ILE A 86 -6.80 8.76 -14.91
CA ILE A 86 -8.13 8.30 -15.32
C ILE A 86 -8.72 9.18 -16.42
N PHE A 87 -9.86 8.77 -16.96
CA PHE A 87 -10.79 9.67 -17.65
C PHE A 87 -12.23 9.20 -17.42
N THR A 88 -13.17 10.15 -17.34
CA THR A 88 -14.52 9.87 -16.87
C THR A 88 -15.35 9.01 -17.82
N SER A 89 -15.08 9.11 -19.13
CA SER A 89 -15.75 8.37 -20.20
C SER A 89 -15.11 7.02 -20.54
N CYS A 90 -14.18 6.52 -19.69
CA CYS A 90 -13.48 5.26 -19.93
C CYS A 90 -14.43 4.06 -19.90
N PRO A 91 -14.52 3.26 -20.97
CA PRO A 91 -15.36 2.07 -21.00
C PRO A 91 -14.67 0.86 -20.33
N GLY A 92 -13.43 1.00 -19.92
CA GLY A 92 -12.57 -0.08 -19.44
C GLY A 92 -12.26 0.00 -17.94
N PRO A 93 -10.98 0.03 -17.54
CA PRO A 93 -10.56 -0.19 -16.15
C PRO A 93 -10.80 1.01 -15.21
N CYS A 94 -10.97 2.25 -15.71
CA CYS A 94 -11.04 3.43 -14.85
C CYS A 94 -12.12 3.38 -13.76
N PRO A 95 -13.35 2.90 -14.00
CA PRO A 95 -14.34 2.77 -12.93
C PRO A 95 -13.88 1.84 -11.81
N ILE A 96 -13.17 0.77 -12.14
CA ILE A 96 -12.61 -0.17 -11.15
C ILE A 96 -11.49 0.52 -10.37
N ILE A 97 -10.56 1.18 -11.07
CA ILE A 97 -9.43 1.91 -10.46
C ILE A 97 -9.96 2.99 -9.51
N SER A 98 -10.93 3.79 -9.94
CA SER A 98 -11.53 4.83 -9.10
C SER A 98 -12.27 4.25 -7.89
N THR A 99 -12.92 3.09 -8.03
CA THR A 99 -13.51 2.37 -6.91
C THR A 99 -12.42 1.91 -5.93
N ARG A 100 -11.33 1.34 -6.43
CA ARG A 100 -10.17 0.95 -5.60
C ARG A 100 -9.51 2.15 -4.91
N MET A 101 -9.41 3.30 -5.58
CA MET A 101 -8.96 4.54 -4.95
C MET A 101 -9.92 4.97 -3.84
N SER A 102 -11.23 4.83 -4.04
CA SER A 102 -12.22 5.17 -3.02
C SER A 102 -12.12 4.28 -1.76
N GLU A 103 -11.66 3.02 -1.91
CA GLU A 103 -11.43 2.10 -0.78
C GLU A 103 -10.31 2.58 0.13
N LEU A 104 -9.36 3.39 -0.37
CA LEU A 104 -8.28 3.97 0.42
C LEU A 104 -8.77 5.05 1.41
N GLN A 105 -9.93 5.67 1.15
CA GLN A 105 -10.40 6.79 1.96
C GLN A 105 -10.61 6.41 3.43
N LYS A 106 -11.26 5.28 3.70
CA LYS A 106 -11.55 4.84 5.07
C LYS A 106 -10.28 4.55 5.89
N PRO A 107 -9.32 3.69 5.42
CA PRO A 107 -8.11 3.41 6.18
C PRO A 107 -7.18 4.61 6.33
N LEU A 108 -7.21 5.56 5.39
CA LEU A 108 -6.35 6.76 5.40
C LEU A 108 -7.03 8.01 5.96
N SER A 109 -8.28 7.94 6.38
CA SER A 109 -9.11 9.10 6.76
C SER A 109 -8.50 10.02 7.82
N LYS A 110 -7.66 9.50 8.71
CA LYS A 110 -6.99 10.25 9.79
C LYS A 110 -5.50 10.47 9.55
N SER A 111 -4.99 10.06 8.39
CA SER A 111 -3.54 9.99 8.15
C SER A 111 -2.94 11.27 7.57
N GLY A 112 -3.76 12.16 7.01
CA GLY A 112 -3.30 13.34 6.26
C GLY A 112 -2.75 13.00 4.85
N VAL A 113 -2.88 11.76 4.39
CA VAL A 113 -2.58 11.37 3.01
C VAL A 113 -3.59 12.03 2.06
N HIS A 114 -3.13 12.50 0.91
CA HIS A 114 -3.96 13.15 -0.11
C HIS A 114 -4.14 12.20 -1.30
N LEU A 115 -5.32 12.15 -1.89
CA LEU A 115 -5.58 11.41 -3.12
C LEU A 115 -5.68 12.39 -4.29
N VAL A 116 -5.10 12.05 -5.43
CA VAL A 116 -5.09 12.91 -6.62
C VAL A 116 -5.31 12.06 -7.86
N SER A 117 -6.38 12.33 -8.59
CA SER A 117 -6.65 11.72 -9.89
C SER A 117 -6.44 12.74 -11.01
N PHE A 118 -5.58 12.43 -11.95
CA PHE A 118 -5.32 13.25 -13.12
C PHE A 118 -6.18 12.75 -14.29
N SER A 119 -6.97 13.64 -14.90
CA SER A 119 -7.68 13.28 -16.13
C SER A 119 -6.73 13.29 -17.32
N VAL A 120 -6.73 12.23 -18.12
CA VAL A 120 -5.97 12.14 -19.39
C VAL A 120 -6.80 12.51 -20.63
N ASP A 121 -8.05 12.89 -20.43
CA ASP A 121 -8.96 13.41 -21.50
C ASP A 121 -9.53 14.79 -21.11
N PRO A 122 -8.67 15.82 -20.94
CA PRO A 122 -9.10 17.12 -20.41
C PRO A 122 -10.07 17.87 -21.34
N GLU A 123 -10.18 17.47 -22.60
CA GLU A 123 -11.16 18.05 -23.52
C GLU A 123 -12.60 17.69 -23.12
N LYS A 124 -12.80 16.48 -22.60
CA LYS A 124 -14.11 16.03 -22.11
C LYS A 124 -14.27 16.22 -20.61
N ASP A 125 -13.19 16.05 -19.85
CA ASP A 125 -13.20 16.09 -18.40
C ASP A 125 -12.97 17.52 -17.89
N THR A 126 -13.97 18.38 -18.14
CA THR A 126 -13.99 19.73 -17.55
C THR A 126 -14.10 19.67 -16.02
N PRO A 127 -13.79 20.75 -15.28
CA PRO A 127 -13.98 20.77 -13.83
C PRO A 127 -15.40 20.34 -13.40
N GLU A 128 -16.44 20.76 -14.12
CA GLU A 128 -17.82 20.40 -13.83
C GLU A 128 -18.08 18.90 -13.98
N VAL A 129 -17.55 18.28 -15.05
CA VAL A 129 -17.64 16.83 -15.29
C VAL A 129 -16.91 16.06 -14.20
N LEU A 130 -15.69 16.51 -13.86
CA LEU A 130 -14.91 15.91 -12.78
C LEU A 130 -15.58 16.05 -11.41
N ARG A 131 -16.28 17.16 -11.14
CA ARG A 131 -17.05 17.32 -9.90
C ARG A 131 -18.15 16.28 -9.77
N VAL A 132 -18.95 16.10 -10.83
CA VAL A 132 -20.02 15.09 -10.87
C VAL A 132 -19.45 13.68 -10.68
N TYR A 133 -18.28 13.41 -11.26
CA TYR A 133 -17.59 12.13 -11.09
C TYR A 133 -17.06 11.96 -9.66
N ALA A 134 -16.42 12.97 -9.11
CA ALA A 134 -15.88 12.99 -7.75
C ALA A 134 -16.98 12.78 -6.70
N ASP A 135 -18.15 13.42 -6.84
CA ASP A 135 -19.26 13.32 -5.89
C ASP A 135 -19.80 11.90 -5.73
N LYS A 136 -19.66 11.05 -6.75
CA LYS A 136 -20.03 9.63 -6.69
C LYS A 136 -19.04 8.78 -5.90
N LEU A 137 -17.78 9.21 -5.80
CA LEU A 137 -16.66 8.42 -5.30
C LEU A 137 -16.14 8.92 -3.97
N ARG A 138 -16.18 10.24 -3.74
CA ARG A 138 -15.66 10.86 -2.52
C ARG A 138 -16.54 10.53 -1.32
N LYS A 139 -15.88 10.07 -0.27
CA LYS A 139 -16.49 9.81 1.03
C LYS A 139 -15.69 10.59 2.07
N GLU A 140 -16.38 11.42 2.84
CA GLU A 140 -15.76 12.16 3.94
C GLU A 140 -14.89 11.25 4.84
N PRO A 141 -13.83 11.80 5.44
CA PRO A 141 -13.28 13.18 5.38
C PRO A 141 -11.96 13.30 4.62
N LEU A 142 -11.56 12.32 3.79
CA LEU A 142 -10.28 12.34 3.11
C LEU A 142 -10.31 13.29 1.89
N ARG A 143 -9.24 14.10 1.74
CA ARG A 143 -9.08 14.95 0.56
C ARG A 143 -8.72 14.11 -0.66
N TRP A 144 -9.54 14.23 -1.68
CA TRP A 144 -9.33 13.64 -2.98
C TRP A 144 -9.66 14.68 -4.04
N ASP A 145 -8.65 15.14 -4.78
CA ASP A 145 -8.79 16.12 -5.85
C ASP A 145 -8.67 15.44 -7.22
N PHE A 146 -9.53 15.84 -8.14
CA PHE A 146 -9.52 15.42 -9.52
C PHE A 146 -9.05 16.58 -10.39
N LEU A 147 -7.97 16.38 -11.13
CA LEU A 147 -7.27 17.45 -11.83
C LEU A 147 -7.43 17.34 -13.34
N THR A 148 -7.62 18.50 -13.95
CA THR A 148 -7.66 18.68 -15.40
C THR A 148 -6.86 19.92 -15.80
N GLY A 149 -6.57 20.07 -17.09
CA GLY A 149 -5.83 21.22 -17.61
C GLY A 149 -5.25 20.96 -18.99
N PRO A 150 -4.23 21.70 -19.42
CA PRO A 150 -3.65 21.53 -20.75
C PRO A 150 -3.15 20.12 -20.99
N THR A 151 -3.60 19.48 -22.06
CA THR A 151 -3.24 18.09 -22.45
C THR A 151 -1.73 17.88 -22.47
N ALA A 152 -0.96 18.84 -22.98
CA ALA A 152 0.50 18.75 -23.03
C ALA A 152 1.15 18.62 -21.65
N ILE A 153 0.61 19.34 -20.64
CA ILE A 153 1.11 19.28 -19.26
C ILE A 153 0.79 17.89 -18.67
N ILE A 154 -0.44 17.42 -18.82
CA ILE A 154 -0.87 16.13 -18.28
C ILE A 154 -0.09 14.97 -18.91
N THR A 155 0.08 15.01 -20.24
CA THR A 155 0.87 14.01 -20.97
C THR A 155 2.33 13.99 -20.51
N SER A 156 2.97 15.15 -20.36
CA SER A 156 4.33 15.25 -19.87
C SER A 156 4.44 14.76 -18.42
N LEU A 157 3.49 15.12 -17.56
CA LEU A 157 3.44 14.60 -16.19
C LEU A 157 3.33 13.08 -16.17
N SER A 158 2.39 12.51 -16.91
CA SER A 158 2.19 11.06 -16.94
C SER A 158 3.44 10.34 -17.43
N ARG A 159 3.99 10.77 -18.57
CA ARG A 159 5.12 10.09 -19.20
C ARG A 159 6.45 10.36 -18.51
N ASP A 160 6.80 11.62 -18.33
CA ASP A 160 8.14 12.03 -17.92
C ASP A 160 8.22 12.21 -16.40
N GLY A 161 7.15 12.72 -15.77
CA GLY A 161 7.05 12.97 -14.35
C GLY A 161 6.79 11.69 -13.57
N PHE A 162 5.70 11.01 -13.87
CA PHE A 162 5.31 9.79 -13.17
C PHE A 162 5.89 8.51 -13.79
N LYS A 163 6.57 8.62 -14.93
CA LYS A 163 7.19 7.49 -15.64
C LYS A 163 6.22 6.34 -15.90
N LEU A 164 4.96 6.68 -16.16
CA LEU A 164 3.89 5.74 -16.48
C LEU A 164 3.83 5.44 -17.97
N ALA A 165 4.83 5.87 -18.73
CA ALA A 165 4.91 5.59 -20.14
C ALA A 165 5.00 4.09 -20.37
N LEU A 166 3.99 3.63 -21.13
CA LEU A 166 3.99 2.44 -21.97
C LEU A 166 4.32 1.12 -21.24
N SER A 167 3.31 0.37 -20.93
CA SER A 167 3.41 -1.09 -20.98
C SER A 167 4.01 -1.43 -22.34
N GLU A 168 5.10 -2.23 -22.38
CA GLU A 168 5.67 -2.70 -23.63
C GLU A 168 4.54 -3.35 -24.46
N GLY A 169 4.17 -2.71 -25.59
CA GLY A 169 3.13 -3.19 -26.52
C GLY A 169 1.99 -2.22 -26.81
N GLU A 170 1.82 -1.12 -26.07
CA GLU A 170 0.81 -0.10 -26.39
C GLU A 170 1.39 0.95 -27.36
N GLN A 171 0.85 0.96 -28.58
CA GLN A 171 1.25 1.94 -29.60
C GLN A 171 0.72 3.33 -29.25
N PRO A 172 1.48 4.42 -29.53
CA PRO A 172 1.08 5.81 -29.25
C PRO A 172 -0.22 6.26 -29.94
N GLU A 173 -0.74 5.46 -30.86
CA GLU A 173 -1.89 5.82 -31.71
C GLU A 173 -3.26 5.39 -31.15
N SER A 174 -3.32 4.72 -30.02
CA SER A 174 -4.56 4.11 -29.49
C SER A 174 -5.24 4.86 -28.37
N GLY A 175 -5.18 6.19 -28.32
CA GLY A 175 -5.97 7.00 -27.36
C GLY A 175 -5.22 7.37 -26.08
N PRO A 176 -5.93 7.88 -25.04
CA PRO A 176 -5.33 8.37 -23.81
C PRO A 176 -4.52 7.28 -23.11
N ILE A 177 -3.37 7.65 -22.52
CA ILE A 177 -2.49 6.73 -21.79
C ILE A 177 -3.26 6.07 -20.65
N HIS A 178 -3.50 4.76 -20.78
CA HIS A 178 -4.16 3.98 -19.72
C HIS A 178 -3.12 3.45 -18.76
N SER A 179 -3.15 3.89 -17.51
CA SER A 179 -2.36 3.29 -16.45
C SER A 179 -3.26 2.69 -15.39
N THR A 180 -3.07 1.41 -15.08
CA THR A 180 -3.77 0.76 -13.95
C THR A 180 -3.05 0.97 -12.62
N ARG A 181 -2.05 1.86 -12.57
CA ARG A 181 -1.16 1.99 -11.42
C ARG A 181 -1.53 3.15 -10.53
N PHE A 182 -1.56 2.88 -9.23
CA PHE A 182 -1.42 3.89 -8.20
C PHE A 182 0.06 4.22 -7.98
N VAL A 183 0.36 5.50 -7.79
CA VAL A 183 1.71 5.99 -7.52
C VAL A 183 1.75 6.62 -6.13
N LEU A 184 2.59 6.09 -5.25
CA LEU A 184 2.81 6.64 -3.92
C LEU A 184 3.94 7.67 -3.95
N VAL A 185 3.66 8.86 -3.46
CA VAL A 185 4.60 9.98 -3.43
C VAL A 185 4.78 10.46 -1.98
N ASP A 186 6.03 10.71 -1.58
CA ASP A 186 6.37 11.17 -0.24
C ASP A 186 6.25 12.70 -0.08
N ARG A 187 6.52 13.19 1.14
CA ARG A 187 6.44 14.61 1.49
C ARG A 187 7.37 15.53 0.70
N ARG A 188 8.40 14.97 0.06
CA ARG A 188 9.37 15.69 -0.79
C ARG A 188 9.04 15.62 -2.28
N GLY A 189 7.90 15.02 -2.62
CA GLY A 189 7.51 14.80 -4.00
C GLY A 189 8.24 13.63 -4.67
N THR A 190 8.92 12.76 -3.89
CA THR A 190 9.63 11.60 -4.41
C THR A 190 8.68 10.43 -4.60
N ILE A 191 8.70 9.79 -5.77
CA ILE A 191 7.95 8.58 -6.05
C ILE A 191 8.58 7.41 -5.28
N ARG A 192 7.77 6.76 -4.45
CA ARG A 192 8.22 5.69 -3.55
C ARG A 192 7.69 4.30 -3.96
N GLY A 193 6.73 4.22 -4.84
CA GLY A 193 6.21 2.96 -5.35
C GLY A 193 5.14 3.10 -6.41
N TYR A 194 4.98 2.02 -7.17
CA TYR A 194 3.93 1.81 -8.17
C TYR A 194 3.17 0.55 -7.80
N TYR A 195 1.85 0.62 -7.78
CA TYR A 195 0.98 -0.48 -7.34
C TYR A 195 -0.12 -0.70 -8.36
N ASP A 196 -0.22 -1.89 -8.89
CA ASP A 196 -1.31 -2.22 -9.82
C ASP A 196 -2.64 -2.25 -9.05
N ALA A 197 -3.55 -1.34 -9.40
CA ALA A 197 -4.87 -1.23 -8.79
C ALA A 197 -5.76 -2.45 -9.07
N LEU A 198 -5.48 -3.20 -10.14
CA LEU A 198 -6.24 -4.40 -10.52
C LEU A 198 -5.69 -5.67 -9.86
N ALA A 199 -4.45 -5.64 -9.36
CA ALA A 199 -3.87 -6.78 -8.65
C ALA A 199 -4.58 -7.02 -7.30
N PRO A 200 -4.81 -8.28 -6.90
CA PRO A 200 -5.52 -8.61 -5.65
C PRO A 200 -4.89 -8.01 -4.39
N ASP A 201 -3.57 -7.84 -4.39
CA ASP A 201 -2.78 -7.31 -3.27
C ASP A 201 -2.27 -5.88 -3.47
N GLY A 202 -2.56 -5.24 -4.62
CA GLY A 202 -2.04 -3.92 -4.97
C GLY A 202 -2.41 -2.85 -3.94
N VAL A 203 -3.67 -2.75 -3.59
CA VAL A 203 -4.18 -1.81 -2.56
C VAL A 203 -3.58 -2.11 -1.18
N THR A 204 -3.45 -3.39 -0.82
CA THR A 204 -2.88 -3.79 0.48
C THR A 204 -1.40 -3.40 0.60
N LYS A 205 -0.62 -3.62 -0.46
CA LYS A 205 0.79 -3.20 -0.53
C LYS A 205 0.93 -1.69 -0.45
N LEU A 206 0.12 -0.96 -1.23
CA LEU A 206 0.07 0.49 -1.21
C LEU A 206 -0.21 1.03 0.20
N LEU A 207 -1.22 0.49 0.89
CA LEU A 207 -1.56 0.90 2.26
C LEU A 207 -0.43 0.61 3.24
N ALA A 208 0.26 -0.53 3.11
CA ALA A 208 1.39 -0.87 3.96
C ALA A 208 2.53 0.14 3.81
N ASP A 209 2.87 0.51 2.57
CA ASP A 209 3.96 1.44 2.27
C ASP A 209 3.56 2.89 2.58
N ALA A 210 2.31 3.30 2.36
CA ALA A 210 1.80 4.60 2.80
C ALA A 210 1.88 4.74 4.34
N ASN A 211 1.50 3.70 5.08
CA ASN A 211 1.63 3.66 6.54
C ASN A 211 3.11 3.65 6.99
N HIS A 212 4.01 3.08 6.20
CA HIS A 212 5.46 3.17 6.46
C HIS A 212 5.94 4.62 6.35
N LEU A 213 5.61 5.32 5.25
CA LEU A 213 5.96 6.74 5.06
C LEU A 213 5.36 7.66 6.14
N LEU A 214 4.17 7.33 6.65
CA LEU A 214 3.55 8.11 7.73
C LEU A 214 4.36 8.03 9.04
N ARG A 215 5.03 6.91 9.29
CA ARG A 215 5.90 6.70 10.45
C ARG A 215 7.31 7.27 10.26
N GLU A 216 7.77 7.44 9.02
CA GLU A 216 9.04 8.12 8.75
C GLU A 216 8.95 9.58 9.20
N GLN A 217 9.84 10.00 10.11
CA GLN A 217 9.94 11.41 10.47
C GLN A 217 10.51 12.20 9.27
N PRO A 218 9.99 13.39 8.98
CA PRO A 218 10.59 14.26 7.98
C PRO A 218 12.03 14.60 8.44
N LYS A 219 13.01 14.18 7.64
CA LYS A 219 14.39 14.61 7.79
C LYS A 219 14.59 16.00 7.21
#